data_5d09ee79fdd910a072141128b237523e
#
_entry.id   5d09ee79fdd910a072141128b237523e
#
_cell.length_a   1.000
_cell.length_b   1.000
_cell.length_c   1.000
_cell.angle_alpha   90.00
_cell.angle_beta   90.00
_cell.angle_gamma   90.00
#
_symmetry.space_group_name_H-M   'P 1'
#
loop_
_entity.id
_entity.type
_entity.pdbx_description
1 polymer ?
#
loop_
_entity_poly.entity_id
_entity_poly.type
_entity_poly.pdbx_seq_one_letter_code
_entity_poly.pdbx_strand_id
1 'polypeptide(L)'
;MKQSNVEGEIVDIIQSARNEFDGIIINAGGYSHTSVAIRDALDIFKGKIIELHISNIYKREEFRHKSIISGVVTGIICGLGINGYILAINSMHEMLNENK
;
A
#
# COMPACT_ATOMS: atom_id res chain seq x y z
N MET A 1 5.52 2.57 -12.16
CA MET A 1 6.02 1.90 -10.94
C MET A 1 7.22 2.66 -10.38
N LYS A 2 7.27 2.85 -9.08
CA LYS A 2 8.35 3.56 -8.41
C LYS A 2 8.85 2.77 -7.21
N GLN A 3 10.14 2.91 -6.90
CA GLN A 3 10.76 2.24 -5.75
C GLN A 3 11.66 3.21 -5.01
N SER A 4 11.70 3.10 -3.68
CA SER A 4 12.64 3.83 -2.83
C SER A 4 12.77 3.14 -1.49
N ASN A 5 13.97 3.20 -0.90
CA ASN A 5 14.23 2.78 0.48
C ASN A 5 14.20 3.95 1.44
N VAL A 6 13.94 5.15 0.96
CA VAL A 6 13.98 6.37 1.77
C VAL A 6 12.54 6.79 2.10
N GLU A 7 12.22 6.83 3.39
CA GLU A 7 10.87 7.14 3.85
C GLU A 7 10.34 8.46 3.27
N GLY A 8 11.14 9.52 3.28
CA GLY A 8 10.73 10.81 2.76
C GLY A 8 10.44 10.79 1.26
N GLU A 9 11.20 10.00 0.49
CA GLU A 9 10.93 9.86 -0.94
C GLU A 9 9.62 9.11 -1.19
N ILE A 10 9.30 8.11 -0.38
CA ILE A 10 8.04 7.37 -0.48
C ILE A 10 6.87 8.32 -0.19
N VAL A 11 6.99 9.16 0.83
CA VAL A 11 5.99 10.18 1.16
C VAL A 11 5.80 11.13 -0.03
N ASP A 12 6.89 11.60 -0.64
CA ASP A 12 6.83 12.50 -1.78
C ASP A 12 6.12 11.86 -2.98
N ILE A 13 6.39 10.58 -3.24
CA ILE A 13 5.74 9.83 -4.32
C ILE A 13 4.23 9.76 -4.08
N ILE A 14 3.82 9.44 -2.86
CA ILE A 14 2.40 9.37 -2.50
C ILE A 14 1.73 10.72 -2.66
N GLN A 15 2.38 11.79 -2.19
CA GLN A 15 1.85 13.13 -2.30
C GLN A 15 1.71 13.57 -3.77
N SER A 16 2.68 13.23 -4.61
CA SER A 16 2.61 13.58 -6.02
C SER A 16 1.51 12.81 -6.76
N ALA A 17 1.11 11.64 -6.26
CA ALA A 17 0.04 10.85 -6.86
C ALA A 17 -1.36 11.44 -6.64
N ARG A 18 -1.52 12.36 -5.71
CA ARG A 18 -2.84 12.87 -5.28
C ARG A 18 -3.69 13.44 -6.41
N ASN A 19 -3.07 14.10 -7.39
CA ASN A 19 -3.79 14.75 -8.48
C ASN A 19 -3.60 14.04 -9.82
N GLU A 20 -2.85 12.94 -9.87
CA GLU A 20 -2.49 12.28 -11.11
C GLU A 20 -3.08 10.88 -11.24
N PHE A 21 -3.37 10.22 -10.13
CA PHE A 21 -3.76 8.81 -10.14
C PHE A 21 -4.99 8.58 -9.28
N ASP A 22 -5.78 7.57 -9.65
CA ASP A 22 -7.00 7.18 -8.95
C ASP A 22 -6.77 6.06 -7.94
N GLY A 23 -5.63 5.42 -7.98
CA GLY A 23 -5.31 4.33 -7.09
C GLY A 23 -3.83 4.15 -6.83
N ILE A 24 -3.52 3.58 -5.69
CA ILE A 24 -2.15 3.25 -5.27
C ILE A 24 -2.12 1.79 -4.82
N ILE A 25 -1.11 1.06 -5.30
CA ILE A 25 -0.75 -0.24 -4.75
C ILE A 25 0.60 -0.04 -4.07
N ILE A 26 0.67 -0.28 -2.76
CA ILE A 26 1.87 -0.02 -1.99
C ILE A 26 2.37 -1.26 -1.26
N ASN A 27 3.66 -1.54 -1.44
CA ASN A 27 4.40 -2.47 -0.60
C ASN A 27 5.44 -1.64 0.15
N ALA A 28 5.11 -1.23 1.36
CA ALA A 28 5.97 -0.37 2.17
C ALA A 28 7.02 -1.16 2.96
N GLY A 29 6.99 -2.49 2.89
CA GLY A 29 7.95 -3.33 3.61
C GLY A 29 7.90 -3.07 5.10
N GLY A 30 9.09 -2.93 5.71
CA GLY A 30 9.18 -2.67 7.15
C GLY A 30 8.54 -1.37 7.60
N TYR A 31 8.43 -0.38 6.71
CA TYR A 31 7.78 0.89 7.04
C TYR A 31 6.29 0.72 7.33
N SER A 32 5.66 -0.36 6.87
CA SER A 32 4.26 -0.67 7.20
C SER A 32 4.03 -0.78 8.70
N HIS A 33 5.08 -1.13 9.44
CA HIS A 33 4.99 -1.37 10.88
C HIS A 33 5.45 -0.17 11.71
N THR A 34 6.07 0.83 11.10
CA THR A 34 6.76 1.91 11.83
C THR A 34 6.47 3.32 11.33
N SER A 35 6.10 3.50 10.06
CA SER A 35 6.07 4.84 9.47
C SER A 35 4.72 5.53 9.62
N VAL A 36 4.63 6.43 10.57
CA VAL A 36 3.48 7.33 10.71
C VAL A 36 3.44 8.32 9.53
N ALA A 37 4.62 8.74 9.03
CA ALA A 37 4.68 9.67 7.90
C ALA A 37 4.05 9.09 6.64
N ILE A 38 4.33 7.82 6.31
CA ILE A 38 3.72 7.15 5.17
C ILE A 38 2.22 6.97 5.42
N ARG A 39 1.82 6.56 6.63
CA ARG A 39 0.42 6.43 7.00
C ARG A 39 -0.36 7.73 6.76
N ASP A 40 0.20 8.86 7.21
CA ASP A 40 -0.46 10.15 7.06
C ASP A 40 -0.56 10.58 5.60
N ALA A 41 0.47 10.32 4.80
CA ALA A 41 0.43 10.61 3.36
C ALA A 41 -0.66 9.79 2.67
N LEU A 42 -0.80 8.51 3.00
CA LEU A 42 -1.86 7.65 2.45
C LEU A 42 -3.24 8.11 2.88
N ASP A 43 -3.38 8.57 4.12
CA ASP A 43 -4.66 9.03 4.65
C ASP A 43 -5.22 10.24 3.89
N ILE A 44 -4.34 11.06 3.35
CA ILE A 44 -4.73 12.24 2.55
C ILE A 44 -5.10 11.86 1.11
N PHE A 45 -4.58 10.73 0.60
CA PHE A 45 -4.91 10.27 -0.74
C PHE A 45 -6.38 9.84 -0.81
N LYS A 46 -7.13 10.39 -1.77
CA LYS A 46 -8.59 10.17 -1.83
C LYS A 46 -9.02 9.01 -2.72
N GLY A 47 -8.10 8.41 -3.46
CA GLY A 47 -8.40 7.25 -4.30
C GLY A 47 -8.37 5.94 -3.54
N LYS A 48 -8.37 4.84 -4.28
CA LYS A 48 -8.28 3.50 -3.72
C LYS A 48 -6.84 3.15 -3.40
N ILE A 49 -6.63 2.47 -2.28
CA ILE A 49 -5.29 2.05 -1.86
C ILE A 49 -5.32 0.56 -1.52
N ILE A 50 -4.43 -0.21 -2.13
CA ILE A 50 -4.21 -1.60 -1.74
C ILE A 50 -2.85 -1.71 -1.09
N GLU A 51 -2.82 -2.17 0.14
CA GLU A 51 -1.60 -2.53 0.85
C GLU A 51 -1.22 -3.96 0.46
N LEU A 52 0.03 -4.15 0.05
CA LEU A 52 0.53 -5.44 -0.40
C LEU A 52 1.74 -5.87 0.40
N HIS A 53 1.72 -7.09 0.89
CA HIS A 53 2.87 -7.76 1.49
C HIS A 53 3.14 -9.04 0.73
N ILE A 54 4.38 -9.21 0.24
CA ILE A 54 4.79 -10.40 -0.50
C ILE A 54 4.79 -11.61 0.43
N SER A 55 5.36 -11.47 1.63
CA SER A 55 5.39 -12.53 2.61
C SER A 55 4.15 -12.51 3.50
N ASN A 56 3.86 -13.65 4.12
CA ASN A 56 2.84 -13.70 5.15
C ASN A 56 3.43 -13.10 6.44
N ILE A 57 3.06 -11.88 6.78
CA ILE A 57 3.60 -11.15 7.92
C ILE A 57 3.31 -11.85 9.25
N TYR A 58 2.28 -12.69 9.30
CA TYR A 58 1.92 -13.43 10.52
C TYR A 58 2.82 -14.62 10.78
N LYS A 59 3.65 -15.01 9.80
CA LYS A 59 4.69 -16.04 9.97
C LYS A 59 6.04 -15.44 10.34
N ARG A 60 6.12 -14.11 10.44
CA ARG A 60 7.33 -13.35 10.74
C ARG A 60 7.33 -12.93 12.21
N GLU A 61 8.30 -12.10 12.59
CA GLU A 61 8.42 -11.60 13.96
C GLU A 61 7.13 -10.90 14.39
N GLU A 62 6.82 -10.97 15.68
CA GLU A 62 5.56 -10.44 16.22
C GLU A 62 5.33 -8.97 15.86
N PHE A 63 6.37 -8.14 15.82
CA PHE A 63 6.20 -6.73 15.48
C PHE A 63 5.69 -6.51 14.05
N ARG A 64 5.83 -7.52 13.17
CA ARG A 64 5.33 -7.45 11.79
C ARG A 64 3.86 -7.81 11.68
N HIS A 65 3.26 -8.34 12.73
CA HIS A 65 1.85 -8.75 12.70
C HIS A 65 0.90 -7.56 12.64
N LYS A 66 1.36 -6.37 13.03
CA LYS A 66 0.55 -5.17 13.00
C LYS A 66 1.10 -4.18 11.99
N SER A 67 0.28 -3.83 11.00
CA SER A 67 0.60 -2.77 10.05
C SER A 67 -0.15 -1.51 10.47
N ILE A 68 0.59 -0.42 10.71
CA ILE A 68 -0.04 0.85 11.10
C ILE A 68 -0.64 1.59 9.91
N ILE A 69 -0.29 1.19 8.66
CA ILE A 69 -0.91 1.79 7.48
C ILE A 69 -2.23 1.12 7.10
N SER A 70 -2.52 -0.08 7.63
CA SER A 70 -3.73 -0.83 7.27
C SER A 70 -5.03 -0.08 7.60
N GLY A 71 -5.01 0.78 8.58
CA GLY A 71 -6.18 1.55 8.97
C GLY A 71 -6.60 2.64 7.98
N VAL A 72 -5.74 2.98 7.01
CA VAL A 72 -6.01 4.04 6.04
C VAL A 72 -6.05 3.55 4.60
N VAL A 73 -5.99 2.23 4.37
CA VAL A 73 -6.04 1.64 3.03
C VAL A 73 -7.42 1.06 2.74
N THR A 74 -7.71 0.85 1.46
CA THR A 74 -8.98 0.26 1.02
C THR A 74 -9.01 -1.25 1.26
N GLY A 75 -7.91 -1.93 0.99
CA GLY A 75 -7.81 -3.38 1.15
C GLY A 75 -6.37 -3.84 1.29
N ILE A 76 -6.21 -5.12 1.64
CA ILE A 76 -4.90 -5.70 1.96
C ILE A 76 -4.77 -7.04 1.24
N ILE A 77 -3.59 -7.26 0.66
CA ILE A 77 -3.19 -8.57 0.12
C ILE A 77 -1.89 -8.96 0.83
N CYS A 78 -1.82 -10.18 1.33
CA CYS A 78 -0.70 -10.60 2.16
C CYS A 78 -0.37 -12.08 1.90
N GLY A 79 0.91 -12.38 1.72
CA GLY A 79 1.39 -13.77 1.78
C GLY A 79 1.33 -14.55 0.48
N LEU A 80 1.08 -13.93 -0.64
CA LEU A 80 0.92 -14.61 -1.93
C LEU A 80 2.13 -14.46 -2.86
N GLY A 81 3.24 -13.98 -2.33
CA GLY A 81 4.45 -13.75 -3.11
C GLY A 81 4.21 -12.74 -4.21
N ILE A 82 4.92 -12.92 -5.33
CA ILE A 82 4.80 -12.03 -6.48
C ILE A 82 3.39 -12.04 -7.09
N ASN A 83 2.67 -13.15 -6.97
CA ASN A 83 1.29 -13.22 -7.45
C ASN A 83 0.38 -12.18 -6.81
N GLY A 84 0.73 -11.68 -5.62
CA GLY A 84 0.01 -10.61 -4.97
C GLY A 84 -0.07 -9.33 -5.80
N TYR A 85 0.99 -9.01 -6.56
CA TYR A 85 0.97 -7.83 -7.44
C TYR A 85 -0.07 -7.97 -8.55
N ILE A 86 -0.16 -9.16 -9.15
CA ILE A 86 -1.13 -9.42 -10.22
C ILE A 86 -2.55 -9.28 -9.68
N LEU A 87 -2.80 -9.87 -8.51
CA LEU A 87 -4.11 -9.78 -7.86
C LEU A 87 -4.45 -8.36 -7.47
N ALA A 88 -3.46 -7.59 -6.98
CA ALA A 88 -3.66 -6.20 -6.61
C ALA A 88 -4.03 -5.35 -7.82
N ILE A 89 -3.33 -5.55 -8.94
CA ILE A 89 -3.60 -4.81 -10.18
C ILE A 89 -5.00 -5.13 -10.68
N ASN A 90 -5.39 -6.39 -10.71
CA ASN A 90 -6.71 -6.80 -11.16
C ASN A 90 -7.81 -6.26 -10.24
N SER A 91 -7.60 -6.33 -8.92
CA SER A 91 -8.56 -5.80 -7.96
C SER A 91 -8.70 -4.29 -8.07
N MET A 92 -7.58 -3.59 -8.25
CA MET A 92 -7.60 -2.14 -8.43
C MET A 92 -8.38 -1.76 -9.68
N HIS A 93 -8.14 -2.46 -10.78
CA HIS A 93 -8.86 -2.23 -12.03
C HIS A 93 -10.37 -2.38 -11.84
N GLU A 94 -10.80 -3.44 -11.17
CA GLU A 94 -12.22 -3.66 -10.90
C GLU A 94 -12.80 -2.57 -10.00
N MET A 95 -12.10 -2.21 -8.92
CA MET A 95 -12.57 -1.19 -7.99
C MET A 95 -12.75 0.17 -8.66
N LEU A 96 -11.82 0.54 -9.55
CA LEU A 96 -11.87 1.82 -10.24
C LEU A 96 -12.98 1.85 -11.30
N ASN A 97 -13.47 0.71 -11.73
CA ASN A 97 -14.52 0.60 -12.75
C ASN A 97 -15.93 0.35 -12.18
N GLU A 98 -16.05 0.10 -10.86
CA GLU A 98 -17.33 -0.22 -10.23
C GLU A 98 -18.40 0.87 -10.39
N ASN A 99 -17.99 2.13 -10.51
CA ASN A 99 -18.90 3.27 -10.56
C ASN A 99 -19.14 3.80 -11.98
N LYS A 100 -18.84 3.00 -12.98
CA LYS A 100 -19.04 3.41 -14.38
C LYS A 100 -20.34 2.89 -14.99
#